data_137d463a15edb6a13d06496c8e96932a
#
_entry.id   137d463a15edb6a13d06496c8e96932a
#
_cell.length_a   1.000
_cell.length_b   1.000
_cell.length_c   1.000
_cell.angle_alpha   90.00
_cell.angle_beta   90.00
_cell.angle_gamma   90.00
#
_symmetry.space_group_name_H-M   'P 1'
#
loop_
_entity.id
_entity.type
_entity.pdbx_description
1 polymer ?
#
loop_
_entity_poly.entity_id
_entity_poly.type
_entity_poly.pdbx_seq_one_letter_code
_entity_poly.pdbx_strand_id
1 'polypeptide(L)'
;DKTRMETLCNDPKAFIRPSPSAGSLGGVARKTRETVILCEAAGYDVIFIETVGVGQSEIAVHSMSDFFLLLMLSGAGDDLQGIKRGIMEMSDLIAITKADGTNVDKASMARALYANALHLFPPTESGWVPTALTSSAVNKTGLTEILDKIYEYFELVQGNGYYQRKRREQSRFWMYESINESLKNSFYENPMVEKLLPEYEQAVLDGKFESFAAATELFEKFQENKTF
;
A
#
# COMPACT_ATOMS: atom_id res chain seq x y z
N ASP A 1 -7.11 12.16 -4.86
CA ASP A 1 -8.00 13.16 -4.27
C ASP A 1 -9.17 13.43 -5.24
N LYS A 2 -10.39 12.95 -4.87
CA LYS A 2 -11.58 13.04 -5.72
C LYS A 2 -11.90 14.48 -6.15
N THR A 3 -11.60 15.47 -5.35
CA THR A 3 -11.83 16.89 -5.64
C THR A 3 -10.98 17.42 -6.79
N ARG A 4 -9.91 16.73 -7.15
CA ARG A 4 -9.03 17.07 -8.29
C ARG A 4 -9.30 16.25 -9.54
N MET A 5 -10.31 15.37 -9.51
CA MET A 5 -10.63 14.43 -10.59
C MET A 5 -12.02 14.69 -11.17
N GLU A 6 -12.44 15.97 -11.25
CA GLU A 6 -13.79 16.35 -11.69
C GLU A 6 -14.16 15.77 -13.06
N THR A 7 -13.25 15.83 -14.02
CA THR A 7 -13.49 15.29 -15.37
C THR A 7 -13.66 13.77 -15.33
N LEU A 8 -12.80 13.07 -14.58
CA LEU A 8 -12.84 11.61 -14.47
C LEU A 8 -14.05 11.13 -13.67
N CYS A 9 -14.50 11.89 -12.66
CA CYS A 9 -15.70 11.56 -11.89
C CYS A 9 -16.99 11.50 -12.73
N ASN A 10 -17.02 12.20 -13.87
CA ASN A 10 -18.16 12.26 -14.78
C ASN A 10 -18.06 11.23 -15.92
N ASP A 11 -16.96 10.48 -16.02
CA ASP A 11 -16.82 9.41 -17.01
C ASP A 11 -17.62 8.19 -16.54
N PRO A 12 -18.58 7.68 -17.35
CA PRO A 12 -19.40 6.53 -16.98
C PRO A 12 -18.61 5.22 -16.83
N LYS A 13 -17.36 5.18 -17.32
CA LYS A 13 -16.45 4.02 -17.18
C LYS A 13 -15.51 4.15 -15.99
N ALA A 14 -15.55 5.26 -15.25
CA ALA A 14 -14.70 5.49 -14.10
C ALA A 14 -15.48 5.44 -12.80
N PHE A 15 -14.92 4.76 -11.80
CA PHE A 15 -15.41 4.76 -10.43
C PHE A 15 -14.31 5.27 -9.50
N ILE A 16 -14.59 6.31 -8.73
CA ILE A 16 -13.63 6.91 -7.80
C ILE A 16 -14.15 6.80 -6.37
N ARG A 17 -13.40 6.08 -5.55
CA ARG A 17 -13.68 5.91 -4.12
C ARG A 17 -12.60 6.58 -3.27
N PRO A 18 -12.90 7.67 -2.54
CA PRO A 18 -12.01 8.16 -1.51
C PRO A 18 -12.00 7.18 -0.33
N SER A 19 -10.80 6.84 0.18
CA SER A 19 -10.64 6.09 1.42
C SER A 19 -10.31 7.05 2.55
N PRO A 20 -11.02 7.03 3.69
CA PRO A 20 -10.68 7.87 4.83
C PRO A 20 -9.30 7.44 5.37
N SER A 21 -8.46 8.42 5.68
CA SER A 21 -7.15 8.18 6.30
C SER A 21 -7.23 8.02 7.83
N ALA A 22 -8.39 8.29 8.43
CA ALA A 22 -8.63 8.15 9.87
C ALA A 22 -9.05 6.72 10.19
N GLY A 23 -8.29 6.03 11.03
CA GLY A 23 -8.57 4.68 11.49
C GLY A 23 -7.30 3.84 11.63
N SER A 24 -7.43 2.59 12.08
CA SER A 24 -6.29 1.68 12.09
C SER A 24 -5.83 1.40 10.65
N LEU A 25 -4.52 1.41 10.44
CA LEU A 25 -3.92 1.15 9.11
C LEU A 25 -4.44 -0.16 8.50
N GLY A 26 -4.65 -1.20 9.34
CA GLY A 26 -5.20 -2.50 8.95
C GLY A 26 -6.64 -2.41 8.42
N GLY A 27 -7.53 -1.70 9.13
CA GLY A 27 -8.95 -1.60 8.74
C GLY A 27 -9.17 -0.85 7.42
N VAL A 28 -8.40 0.20 7.16
CA VAL A 28 -8.43 0.93 5.87
C VAL A 28 -7.90 0.06 4.73
N ALA A 29 -6.81 -0.65 4.96
CA ALA A 29 -6.21 -1.55 3.97
C ALA A 29 -7.16 -2.70 3.60
N ARG A 30 -7.81 -3.32 4.58
CA ARG A 30 -8.81 -4.38 4.36
C ARG A 30 -9.96 -3.89 3.50
N LYS A 31 -10.60 -2.75 3.86
CA LYS A 31 -11.71 -2.17 3.08
C LYS A 31 -11.28 -1.80 1.66
N THR A 32 -10.03 -1.40 1.46
CA THR A 32 -9.47 -1.14 0.14
C THR A 32 -9.36 -2.45 -0.65
N ARG A 33 -8.85 -3.53 -0.04
CA ARG A 33 -8.77 -4.84 -0.68
C ARG A 33 -10.15 -5.40 -1.05
N GLU A 34 -11.13 -5.31 -0.15
CA GLU A 34 -12.52 -5.68 -0.42
C GLU A 34 -13.09 -4.88 -1.61
N THR A 35 -12.77 -3.59 -1.69
CA THR A 35 -13.20 -2.74 -2.82
C THR A 35 -12.54 -3.16 -4.14
N VAL A 36 -11.26 -3.54 -4.14
CA VAL A 36 -10.58 -4.07 -5.34
C VAL A 36 -11.34 -5.30 -5.88
N ILE A 37 -11.68 -6.25 -5.00
CA ILE A 37 -12.44 -7.45 -5.39
C ILE A 37 -13.81 -7.09 -5.98
N LEU A 38 -14.50 -6.10 -5.39
CA LEU A 38 -15.79 -5.63 -5.92
C LEU A 38 -15.65 -4.95 -7.27
N CYS A 39 -14.59 -4.16 -7.48
CA CYS A 39 -14.31 -3.53 -8.77
C CYS A 39 -14.00 -4.58 -9.85
N GLU A 40 -13.19 -5.59 -9.54
CA GLU A 40 -12.92 -6.72 -10.44
C GLU A 40 -14.22 -7.46 -10.81
N ALA A 41 -15.06 -7.77 -9.81
CA ALA A 41 -16.36 -8.42 -10.04
C ALA A 41 -17.33 -7.56 -10.86
N ALA A 42 -17.21 -6.23 -10.78
CA ALA A 42 -17.98 -5.27 -11.57
C ALA A 42 -17.44 -5.09 -13.01
N GLY A 43 -16.32 -5.74 -13.37
CA GLY A 43 -15.74 -5.72 -14.71
C GLY A 43 -14.77 -4.55 -14.96
N TYR A 44 -14.20 -3.95 -13.92
CA TYR A 44 -13.12 -2.98 -14.11
C TYR A 44 -11.80 -3.69 -14.42
N ASP A 45 -11.21 -3.37 -15.56
CA ASP A 45 -9.95 -3.96 -16.03
C ASP A 45 -8.72 -3.34 -15.37
N VAL A 46 -8.80 -2.07 -14.95
CA VAL A 46 -7.70 -1.33 -14.34
C VAL A 46 -8.15 -0.67 -13.05
N ILE A 47 -7.42 -0.95 -11.97
CA ILE A 47 -7.72 -0.43 -10.64
C ILE A 47 -6.46 0.25 -10.09
N PHE A 48 -6.54 1.57 -9.88
CA PHE A 48 -5.49 2.35 -9.25
C PHE A 48 -5.72 2.47 -7.74
N ILE A 49 -4.71 2.13 -6.96
CA ILE A 49 -4.69 2.36 -5.51
C ILE A 49 -3.67 3.47 -5.26
N GLU A 50 -4.16 4.66 -4.93
CA GLU A 50 -3.32 5.82 -4.65
C GLU A 50 -3.09 5.97 -3.15
N THR A 51 -1.83 6.20 -2.74
CA THR A 51 -1.46 6.54 -1.36
C THR A 51 -1.17 8.02 -1.23
N VAL A 52 -1.49 8.60 -0.07
CA VAL A 52 -1.33 10.04 0.20
C VAL A 52 0.09 10.45 0.63
N GLY A 53 1.06 9.59 0.49
CA GLY A 53 2.45 9.87 0.86
C GLY A 53 3.16 8.65 1.42
N VAL A 54 4.40 8.84 1.83
CA VAL A 54 5.24 7.80 2.39
C VAL A 54 4.94 7.63 3.88
N GLY A 55 4.45 6.46 4.23
CA GLY A 55 4.16 6.09 5.60
C GLY A 55 3.95 4.61 5.68
N GLN A 56 3.88 3.79 6.45
CA GLN A 56 3.79 2.31 6.46
C GLN A 56 2.65 1.69 5.62
N SER A 57 1.93 2.52 4.82
CA SER A 57 0.84 2.11 3.92
C SER A 57 1.34 1.44 2.64
N GLU A 58 2.61 1.64 2.26
CA GLU A 58 3.19 1.13 1.02
C GLU A 58 3.25 -0.40 1.02
N ILE A 59 3.59 -1.01 2.16
CA ILE A 59 3.61 -2.47 2.31
C ILE A 59 2.20 -3.03 2.12
N ALA A 60 1.20 -2.38 2.73
CA ALA A 60 -0.19 -2.80 2.58
C ALA A 60 -0.68 -2.68 1.13
N VAL A 61 -0.31 -1.60 0.42
CA VAL A 61 -0.65 -1.42 -1.00
C VAL A 61 0.07 -2.44 -1.87
N HIS A 62 1.37 -2.67 -1.66
CA HIS A 62 2.13 -3.68 -2.38
C HIS A 62 1.51 -5.09 -2.22
N SER A 63 1.00 -5.42 -1.02
CA SER A 63 0.36 -6.72 -0.76
C SER A 63 -0.99 -6.92 -1.46
N MET A 64 -1.57 -5.88 -2.07
CA MET A 64 -2.86 -5.94 -2.76
C MET A 64 -2.80 -5.50 -4.23
N SER A 65 -1.65 -5.02 -4.71
CA SER A 65 -1.45 -4.57 -6.09
C SER A 65 -0.68 -5.61 -6.92
N ASP A 66 -1.01 -5.69 -8.21
CA ASP A 66 -0.31 -6.54 -9.16
C ASP A 66 0.98 -5.90 -9.66
N PHE A 67 0.96 -4.57 -9.80
CA PHE A 67 2.07 -3.74 -10.23
C PHE A 67 2.26 -2.55 -9.27
N PHE A 68 3.49 -2.23 -8.89
CA PHE A 68 3.80 -1.15 -7.96
C PHE A 68 4.55 -0.02 -8.67
N LEU A 69 3.84 1.06 -8.99
CA LEU A 69 4.39 2.26 -9.60
C LEU A 69 4.77 3.27 -8.52
N LEU A 70 6.06 3.54 -8.38
CA LEU A 70 6.56 4.56 -7.46
C LEU A 70 6.70 5.91 -8.18
N LEU A 71 5.95 6.92 -7.74
CA LEU A 71 6.03 8.28 -8.26
C LEU A 71 7.00 9.12 -7.43
N MET A 72 8.01 9.69 -8.08
CA MET A 72 9.02 10.51 -7.45
C MET A 72 9.07 11.91 -8.06
N LEU A 73 9.58 12.88 -7.29
CA LEU A 73 9.86 14.23 -7.77
C LEU A 73 11.36 14.38 -8.07
N SER A 74 11.68 15.19 -9.08
CA SER A 74 13.04 15.65 -9.27
C SER A 74 13.43 16.60 -8.15
N GLY A 75 14.65 16.50 -7.64
CA GLY A 75 15.11 17.29 -6.51
C GLY A 75 15.08 16.56 -5.16
N ALA A 76 14.45 15.38 -5.10
CA ALA A 76 14.57 14.46 -3.97
C ALA A 76 15.96 13.76 -3.91
N GLY A 77 16.92 14.20 -4.73
CA GLY A 77 18.26 13.61 -4.80
C GLY A 77 19.11 13.77 -3.53
N ASP A 78 18.91 14.83 -2.77
CA ASP A 78 19.50 14.99 -1.44
C ASP A 78 18.81 14.07 -0.41
N ASP A 79 17.60 13.62 -0.71
CA ASP A 79 16.77 12.72 0.12
C ASP A 79 16.91 11.24 -0.25
N LEU A 80 17.84 10.84 -1.11
CA LEU A 80 18.12 9.41 -1.34
C LEU A 80 18.46 8.68 -0.04
N GLN A 81 18.98 9.38 0.94
CA GLN A 81 19.16 8.88 2.30
C GLN A 81 17.83 8.81 3.09
N GLY A 82 16.83 9.61 2.73
CA GLY A 82 15.49 9.63 3.34
C GLY A 82 14.49 8.68 2.66
N ILE A 83 14.72 8.30 1.40
CA ILE A 83 13.87 7.32 0.72
C ILE A 83 14.19 5.96 1.31
N LYS A 84 13.21 5.43 2.02
CA LYS A 84 13.33 4.10 2.62
C LYS A 84 13.67 3.10 1.51
N ARG A 85 14.89 2.54 1.56
CA ARG A 85 15.38 1.52 0.62
C ARG A 85 14.33 0.46 0.29
N GLY A 86 13.50 0.09 1.28
CA GLY A 86 12.45 -0.90 1.13
C GLY A 86 11.36 -0.54 0.12
N ILE A 87 11.00 0.76 -0.04
CA ILE A 87 9.96 1.12 -1.03
C ILE A 87 10.49 1.03 -2.46
N MET A 88 11.78 1.33 -2.67
CA MET A 88 12.42 1.17 -3.98
C MET A 88 12.53 -0.30 -4.36
N GLU A 89 12.86 -1.15 -3.40
CA GLU A 89 12.98 -2.60 -3.60
C GLU A 89 11.62 -3.24 -3.98
N MET A 90 10.51 -2.68 -3.50
CA MET A 90 9.16 -3.13 -3.83
C MET A 90 8.64 -2.60 -5.17
N SER A 91 9.32 -1.59 -5.78
CA SER A 91 8.80 -0.94 -6.99
C SER A 91 9.09 -1.73 -8.25
N ASP A 92 8.08 -1.91 -9.10
CA ASP A 92 8.20 -2.49 -10.43
C ASP A 92 8.63 -1.44 -11.46
N LEU A 93 8.30 -0.17 -11.22
CA LEU A 93 8.70 0.98 -12.05
C LEU A 93 8.77 2.25 -11.19
N ILE A 94 9.79 3.07 -11.42
CA ILE A 94 9.90 4.41 -10.82
C ILE A 94 9.62 5.44 -11.90
N ALA A 95 8.66 6.34 -11.67
CA ALA A 95 8.38 7.47 -12.56
C ALA A 95 8.75 8.79 -11.90
N ILE A 96 9.71 9.49 -12.48
CA ILE A 96 10.08 10.84 -12.06
C ILE A 96 9.10 11.81 -12.70
N THR A 97 8.19 12.33 -11.90
CA THR A 97 7.11 13.20 -12.37
C THR A 97 7.54 14.66 -12.49
N LYS A 98 6.69 15.49 -13.11
CA LYS A 98 6.93 16.93 -13.37
C LYS A 98 8.22 17.18 -14.17
N ALA A 99 8.52 16.31 -15.15
CA ALA A 99 9.65 16.45 -16.05
C ALA A 99 9.33 17.43 -17.17
N ASP A 100 9.05 18.69 -16.81
CA ASP A 100 8.68 19.78 -17.74
C ASP A 100 9.33 21.10 -17.34
N GLY A 101 9.24 22.10 -18.25
CA GLY A 101 9.78 23.44 -18.02
C GLY A 101 11.27 23.40 -17.65
N THR A 102 11.63 24.12 -16.61
CA THR A 102 13.01 24.19 -16.07
C THR A 102 13.44 22.97 -15.29
N ASN A 103 12.55 21.97 -15.16
CA ASN A 103 12.79 20.77 -14.35
C ASN A 103 13.26 19.56 -15.16
N VAL A 104 13.31 19.64 -16.48
CA VAL A 104 13.64 18.53 -17.39
C VAL A 104 15.02 17.93 -17.06
N ASP A 105 16.04 18.78 -16.93
CA ASP A 105 17.41 18.31 -16.66
C ASP A 105 17.50 17.63 -15.28
N LYS A 106 16.88 18.21 -14.25
CA LYS A 106 16.85 17.65 -12.90
C LYS A 106 16.11 16.31 -12.89
N ALA A 107 15.00 16.19 -13.62
CA ALA A 107 14.26 14.94 -13.74
C ALA A 107 15.08 13.86 -14.45
N SER A 108 15.84 14.22 -15.49
CA SER A 108 16.73 13.30 -16.20
C SER A 108 17.88 12.82 -15.31
N MET A 109 18.49 13.71 -14.52
CA MET A 109 19.51 13.34 -13.54
C MET A 109 18.95 12.40 -12.46
N ALA A 110 17.76 12.72 -11.90
CA ALA A 110 17.09 11.89 -10.93
C ALA A 110 16.77 10.49 -11.51
N ARG A 111 16.27 10.42 -12.76
CA ARG A 111 16.02 9.16 -13.45
C ARG A 111 17.29 8.29 -13.52
N ALA A 112 18.42 8.87 -13.92
CA ALA A 112 19.68 8.14 -14.00
C ALA A 112 20.14 7.61 -12.64
N LEU A 113 19.97 8.43 -11.59
CA LEU A 113 20.32 8.07 -10.22
C LEU A 113 19.47 6.90 -9.70
N TYR A 114 18.14 6.95 -9.90
CA TYR A 114 17.23 5.88 -9.50
C TYR A 114 17.47 4.59 -10.32
N ALA A 115 17.71 4.72 -11.63
CA ALA A 115 18.05 3.57 -12.46
C ALA A 115 19.32 2.86 -11.95
N ASN A 116 20.37 3.61 -11.61
CA ASN A 116 21.59 3.05 -11.04
C ASN A 116 21.33 2.38 -9.68
N ALA A 117 20.50 2.99 -8.83
CA ALA A 117 20.15 2.42 -7.53
C ALA A 117 19.36 1.10 -7.66
N LEU A 118 18.45 1.00 -8.64
CA LEU A 118 17.71 -0.24 -8.91
C LEU A 118 18.60 -1.41 -9.30
N HIS A 119 19.71 -1.17 -9.99
CA HIS A 119 20.69 -2.22 -10.33
C HIS A 119 21.44 -2.81 -9.13
N LEU A 120 21.37 -2.17 -7.96
CA LEU A 120 21.99 -2.68 -6.73
C LEU A 120 21.10 -3.67 -5.98
N PHE A 121 19.83 -3.81 -6.36
CA PHE A 121 18.93 -4.79 -5.78
C PHE A 121 19.10 -6.17 -6.42
N PRO A 122 18.81 -7.24 -5.67
CA PRO A 122 18.81 -8.57 -6.23
C PRO A 122 17.74 -8.72 -7.34
N PRO A 123 17.89 -9.69 -8.24
CA PRO A 123 16.86 -10.01 -9.23
C PRO A 123 15.52 -10.27 -8.57
N THR A 124 14.45 -9.75 -9.17
CA THR A 124 13.10 -9.97 -8.67
C THR A 124 12.63 -11.40 -8.91
N GLU A 125 11.78 -11.93 -8.05
CA GLU A 125 11.20 -13.28 -8.22
C GLU A 125 10.32 -13.39 -9.48
N SER A 126 9.81 -12.26 -9.97
CA SER A 126 9.03 -12.16 -11.20
C SER A 126 9.87 -12.34 -12.46
N GLY A 127 11.19 -12.19 -12.36
CA GLY A 127 12.09 -12.06 -13.51
C GLY A 127 12.03 -10.69 -14.20
N TRP A 128 11.20 -9.77 -13.68
CA TRP A 128 11.14 -8.39 -14.15
C TRP A 128 12.35 -7.59 -13.68
N VAL A 129 12.87 -6.74 -14.54
CA VAL A 129 13.93 -5.78 -14.19
C VAL A 129 13.32 -4.40 -14.02
N PRO A 130 13.17 -3.89 -12.79
CA PRO A 130 12.63 -2.56 -12.54
C PRO A 130 13.47 -1.48 -13.22
N THR A 131 12.83 -0.43 -13.69
CA THR A 131 13.50 0.69 -14.36
C THR A 131 12.93 2.03 -13.88
N ALA A 132 13.59 3.13 -14.30
CA ALA A 132 13.15 4.48 -13.99
C ALA A 132 12.88 5.25 -15.30
N LEU A 133 11.74 5.94 -15.36
CA LEU A 133 11.31 6.79 -16.47
C LEU A 133 11.00 8.21 -15.98
N THR A 134 10.97 9.16 -16.90
CA THR A 134 10.48 10.53 -16.62
C THR A 134 9.09 10.71 -17.18
N SER A 135 8.26 11.56 -16.54
CA SER A 135 6.94 11.89 -17.07
C SER A 135 6.52 13.33 -16.75
N SER A 136 5.71 13.90 -17.62
CA SER A 136 5.02 15.17 -17.40
C SER A 136 3.54 15.02 -17.72
N ALA A 137 2.69 15.27 -16.74
CA ALA A 137 1.25 15.33 -16.93
C ALA A 137 0.84 16.60 -17.73
N VAL A 138 1.59 17.69 -17.61
CA VAL A 138 1.34 18.96 -18.32
C VAL A 138 1.60 18.80 -19.81
N ASN A 139 2.77 18.27 -20.16
CA ASN A 139 3.18 18.07 -21.55
C ASN A 139 2.67 16.74 -22.13
N LYS A 140 2.07 15.88 -21.31
CA LYS A 140 1.64 14.51 -21.65
C LYS A 140 2.78 13.66 -22.24
N THR A 141 4.02 13.87 -21.77
CA THR A 141 5.20 13.10 -22.18
C THR A 141 5.51 12.02 -21.16
N GLY A 142 6.09 10.89 -21.60
CA GLY A 142 6.48 9.77 -20.77
C GLY A 142 5.32 8.89 -20.27
N LEU A 143 4.07 9.26 -20.52
CA LEU A 143 2.90 8.52 -20.05
C LEU A 143 2.68 7.23 -20.84
N THR A 144 2.86 7.28 -22.16
CA THR A 144 2.75 6.11 -23.03
C THR A 144 3.84 5.09 -22.71
N GLU A 145 5.06 5.55 -22.53
CA GLU A 145 6.22 4.71 -22.20
C GLU A 145 6.04 4.01 -20.84
N ILE A 146 5.44 4.69 -19.87
CA ILE A 146 5.08 4.07 -18.58
C ILE A 146 4.02 2.99 -18.79
N LEU A 147 3.00 3.28 -19.58
CA LEU A 147 1.93 2.31 -19.87
C LEU A 147 2.46 1.09 -20.63
N ASP A 148 3.34 1.30 -21.62
CA ASP A 148 3.98 0.22 -22.37
C ASP A 148 4.80 -0.69 -21.43
N LYS A 149 5.54 -0.10 -20.46
CA LYS A 149 6.28 -0.87 -19.45
C LYS A 149 5.36 -1.67 -18.51
N ILE A 150 4.20 -1.15 -18.18
CA ILE A 150 3.19 -1.88 -17.42
C ILE A 150 2.68 -3.08 -18.23
N TYR A 151 2.40 -2.93 -19.51
CA TYR A 151 1.98 -4.04 -20.37
C TYR A 151 3.09 -5.08 -20.55
N GLU A 152 4.34 -4.67 -20.79
CA GLU A 152 5.49 -5.59 -20.86
C GLU A 152 5.63 -6.41 -19.57
N TYR A 153 5.46 -5.78 -18.41
CA TYR A 153 5.46 -6.49 -17.13
C TYR A 153 4.38 -7.55 -17.07
N PHE A 154 3.12 -7.19 -17.39
CA PHE A 154 2.01 -8.15 -17.34
C PHE A 154 2.18 -9.29 -18.33
N GLU A 155 2.67 -9.04 -19.53
CA GLU A 155 2.99 -10.09 -20.50
C GLU A 155 4.02 -11.07 -19.94
N LEU A 156 5.09 -10.56 -19.35
CA LEU A 156 6.13 -11.39 -18.73
C LEU A 156 5.58 -12.23 -17.58
N VAL A 157 4.89 -11.60 -16.59
CA VAL A 157 4.48 -12.29 -15.36
C VAL A 157 3.30 -13.25 -15.58
N GLN A 158 2.47 -13.01 -16.58
CA GLN A 158 1.44 -13.95 -17.01
C GLN A 158 2.05 -15.14 -17.74
N GLY A 159 3.02 -14.89 -18.63
CA GLY A 159 3.70 -15.92 -19.39
C GLY A 159 4.52 -16.89 -18.52
N ASN A 160 5.13 -16.42 -17.43
CA ASN A 160 5.95 -17.26 -16.55
C ASN A 160 5.19 -17.77 -15.30
N GLY A 161 3.90 -17.47 -15.17
CA GLY A 161 3.03 -17.93 -14.07
C GLY A 161 3.24 -17.19 -12.74
N TYR A 162 4.09 -16.16 -12.69
CA TYR A 162 4.31 -15.37 -11.48
C TYR A 162 3.04 -14.64 -11.04
N TYR A 163 2.27 -14.09 -11.98
CA TYR A 163 1.02 -13.39 -11.70
C TYR A 163 0.05 -14.22 -10.84
N GLN A 164 -0.21 -15.46 -11.23
CA GLN A 164 -1.12 -16.36 -10.50
C GLN A 164 -0.52 -16.75 -9.13
N ARG A 165 0.81 -16.94 -9.05
CA ARG A 165 1.48 -17.22 -7.77
C ARG A 165 1.35 -16.05 -6.82
N LYS A 166 1.69 -14.83 -7.26
CA LYS A 166 1.57 -13.60 -6.47
C LYS A 166 0.15 -13.40 -5.94
N ARG A 167 -0.88 -13.58 -6.78
CA ARG A 167 -2.28 -13.45 -6.37
C ARG A 167 -2.72 -14.48 -5.33
N ARG A 168 -2.24 -15.72 -5.41
CA ARG A 168 -2.48 -16.74 -4.37
C ARG A 168 -1.83 -16.38 -3.05
N GLU A 169 -0.61 -15.86 -3.08
CA GLU A 169 0.10 -15.42 -1.88
C GLU A 169 -0.57 -14.21 -1.26
N GLN A 170 -1.00 -13.24 -2.04
CA GLN A 170 -1.82 -12.12 -1.59
C GLN A 170 -3.12 -12.61 -0.93
N SER A 171 -3.82 -13.56 -1.53
CA SER A 171 -5.06 -14.10 -0.97
C SER A 171 -4.82 -14.78 0.39
N ARG A 172 -3.72 -15.53 0.51
CA ARG A 172 -3.31 -16.14 1.78
C ARG A 172 -2.98 -15.08 2.83
N PHE A 173 -2.20 -14.06 2.47
CA PHE A 173 -1.85 -12.95 3.35
C PHE A 173 -3.12 -12.26 3.89
N TRP A 174 -4.05 -11.90 3.02
CA TRP A 174 -5.28 -11.22 3.40
C TRP A 174 -6.25 -12.09 4.22
N MET A 175 -6.21 -13.40 4.04
CA MET A 175 -6.92 -14.33 4.92
C MET A 175 -6.41 -14.21 6.37
N TYR A 176 -5.09 -14.24 6.57
CA TYR A 176 -4.50 -14.09 7.92
C TYR A 176 -4.75 -12.71 8.50
N GLU A 177 -4.60 -11.64 7.71
CA GLU A 177 -4.91 -10.29 8.16
C GLU A 177 -6.37 -10.14 8.60
N SER A 178 -7.30 -10.73 7.85
CA SER A 178 -8.73 -10.72 8.21
C SER A 178 -9.01 -11.49 9.51
N ILE A 179 -8.32 -12.61 9.74
CA ILE A 179 -8.42 -13.38 11.00
C ILE A 179 -7.88 -12.54 12.16
N ASN A 180 -6.69 -11.96 12.00
CA ASN A 180 -6.04 -11.14 13.04
C ASN A 180 -6.92 -9.94 13.43
N GLU A 181 -7.47 -9.24 12.45
CA GLU A 181 -8.37 -8.11 12.68
C GLU A 181 -9.66 -8.55 13.37
N SER A 182 -10.25 -9.67 12.95
CA SER A 182 -11.45 -10.22 13.57
C SER A 182 -11.21 -10.62 15.03
N LEU A 183 -10.04 -11.22 15.34
CA LEU A 183 -9.65 -11.54 16.71
C LEU A 183 -9.46 -10.29 17.55
N LYS A 184 -8.76 -9.28 17.01
CA LYS A 184 -8.59 -7.97 17.66
C LYS A 184 -9.95 -7.32 17.98
N ASN A 185 -10.80 -7.20 16.97
CA ASN A 185 -12.11 -6.59 17.15
C ASN A 185 -12.98 -7.36 18.13
N SER A 186 -12.96 -8.69 18.06
CA SER A 186 -13.67 -9.57 19.01
C SER A 186 -13.25 -9.36 20.47
N PHE A 187 -12.01 -8.95 20.70
CA PHE A 187 -11.51 -8.63 22.02
C PHE A 187 -11.86 -7.20 22.44
N TYR A 188 -11.46 -6.20 21.66
CA TYR A 188 -11.61 -4.79 22.03
C TYR A 188 -13.04 -4.26 21.95
N GLU A 189 -13.90 -4.84 21.12
CA GLU A 189 -15.33 -4.51 21.01
C GLU A 189 -16.20 -5.33 21.98
N ASN A 190 -15.59 -6.19 22.82
CA ASN A 190 -16.33 -6.92 23.84
C ASN A 190 -16.74 -5.95 24.95
N PRO A 191 -18.05 -5.87 25.32
CA PRO A 191 -18.54 -4.89 26.31
C PRO A 191 -17.87 -4.98 27.68
N MET A 192 -17.43 -6.18 28.09
CA MET A 192 -16.73 -6.37 29.35
C MET A 192 -15.31 -5.82 29.26
N VAL A 193 -14.60 -6.11 28.15
CA VAL A 193 -13.24 -5.58 27.90
C VAL A 193 -13.30 -4.06 27.78
N GLU A 194 -14.22 -3.51 27.00
CA GLU A 194 -14.40 -2.06 26.82
C GLU A 194 -14.60 -1.34 28.16
N LYS A 195 -15.32 -1.98 29.09
CA LYS A 195 -15.55 -1.43 30.43
C LYS A 195 -14.32 -1.52 31.32
N LEU A 196 -13.59 -2.65 31.31
CA LEU A 196 -12.47 -2.90 32.21
C LEU A 196 -11.15 -2.30 31.74
N LEU A 197 -10.94 -2.16 30.44
CA LEU A 197 -9.68 -1.71 29.84
C LEU A 197 -9.18 -0.38 30.43
N PRO A 198 -10.01 0.68 30.61
CA PRO A 198 -9.55 1.93 31.21
C PRO A 198 -9.08 1.79 32.66
N GLU A 199 -9.70 0.89 33.43
CA GLU A 199 -9.30 0.62 34.84
C GLU A 199 -7.93 -0.05 34.91
N TYR A 200 -7.68 -1.03 34.00
CA TYR A 200 -6.39 -1.72 33.89
C TYR A 200 -5.28 -0.79 33.38
N GLU A 201 -5.59 0.05 32.39
CA GLU A 201 -4.66 1.07 31.89
C GLU A 201 -4.23 2.03 33.01
N GLN A 202 -5.19 2.53 33.80
CA GLN A 202 -4.88 3.43 34.90
C GLN A 202 -4.04 2.73 35.99
N ALA A 203 -4.36 1.48 36.33
CA ALA A 203 -3.60 0.71 37.32
C ALA A 203 -2.15 0.46 36.87
N VAL A 204 -1.91 0.24 35.58
CA VAL A 204 -0.57 0.10 34.99
C VAL A 204 0.17 1.43 35.03
N LEU A 205 -0.47 2.53 34.65
CA LEU A 205 0.11 3.88 34.68
C LEU A 205 0.48 4.33 36.11
N ASP A 206 -0.32 3.96 37.09
CA ASP A 206 -0.05 4.22 38.52
C ASP A 206 1.03 3.28 39.12
N GLY A 207 1.56 2.32 38.36
CA GLY A 207 2.52 1.33 38.87
C GLY A 207 1.93 0.34 39.86
N LYS A 208 0.60 0.25 39.95
CA LYS A 208 -0.10 -0.70 40.86
C LYS A 208 -0.25 -2.08 40.26
N PHE A 209 -0.13 -2.21 38.96
CA PHE A 209 -0.25 -3.45 38.23
C PHE A 209 0.86 -3.57 37.16
N GLU A 210 1.47 -4.74 37.07
CA GLU A 210 2.48 -5.01 36.06
C GLU A 210 1.80 -5.21 34.67
N SER A 211 2.39 -4.67 33.61
CA SER A 211 1.75 -4.59 32.29
C SER A 211 1.40 -5.96 31.68
N PHE A 212 2.29 -6.95 31.81
CA PHE A 212 2.03 -8.29 31.28
C PHE A 212 0.98 -9.04 32.09
N ALA A 213 0.99 -8.89 33.43
CA ALA A 213 -0.01 -9.48 34.31
C ALA A 213 -1.40 -8.87 34.04
N ALA A 214 -1.48 -7.55 33.88
CA ALA A 214 -2.71 -6.84 33.51
C ALA A 214 -3.31 -7.36 32.20
N ALA A 215 -2.47 -7.50 31.16
CA ALA A 215 -2.89 -8.02 29.87
C ALA A 215 -3.38 -9.48 29.96
N THR A 216 -2.67 -10.31 30.70
CA THR A 216 -3.04 -11.74 30.91
C THR A 216 -4.38 -11.86 31.62
N GLU A 217 -4.56 -11.15 32.73
CA GLU A 217 -5.81 -11.22 33.51
C GLU A 217 -7.01 -10.70 32.69
N LEU A 218 -6.85 -9.60 31.96
CA LEU A 218 -7.91 -9.07 31.09
C LEU A 218 -8.28 -10.06 29.99
N PHE A 219 -7.30 -10.78 29.44
CA PHE A 219 -7.53 -11.79 28.41
C PHE A 219 -8.21 -13.05 28.98
N GLU A 220 -7.86 -13.49 30.20
CA GLU A 220 -8.53 -14.61 30.89
C GLU A 220 -10.01 -14.28 31.15
N LYS A 221 -10.30 -13.10 31.67
CA LYS A 221 -11.69 -12.61 31.83
C LYS A 221 -12.48 -12.60 30.54
N PHE A 222 -11.83 -12.19 29.43
CA PHE A 222 -12.45 -12.24 28.11
C PHE A 222 -12.80 -13.67 27.67
N GLN A 223 -11.92 -14.63 27.93
CA GLN A 223 -12.16 -16.03 27.58
C GLN A 223 -13.31 -16.64 28.42
N GLU A 224 -13.36 -16.34 29.71
CA GLU A 224 -14.43 -16.81 30.60
C GLU A 224 -15.80 -16.28 30.16
N ASN A 225 -15.86 -15.03 29.69
CA ASN A 225 -17.09 -14.41 29.19
C ASN A 225 -17.58 -14.95 27.82
N LYS A 226 -16.75 -15.70 27.09
CA LYS A 226 -17.12 -16.38 25.83
C LYS A 226 -17.76 -17.74 26.02
N THR A 227 -17.77 -18.29 27.24
CA THR A 227 -18.20 -19.67 27.50
C THR A 227 -19.73 -19.78 27.78
N PHE A 228 -20.53 -18.74 27.42
CA PHE A 228 -22.00 -18.77 27.57
C PHE A 228 -22.70 -18.33 26.27
#